data_fdfaa9ed1febb7ab42903ab6884cbab0
#
_entry.id   fdfaa9ed1febb7ab42903ab6884cbab0
#
_cell.length_a   1.000
_cell.length_b   1.000
_cell.length_c   1.000
_cell.angle_alpha   90.00
_cell.angle_beta   90.00
_cell.angle_gamma   90.00
#
_symmetry.space_group_name_H-M   'P 1'
#
loop_
_entity.id
_entity.type
_entity.pdbx_description
1 polymer ?
#
loop_
_entity_poly.entity_id
_entity_poly.type
_entity_poly.pdbx_seq_one_letter_code
_entity_poly.pdbx_strand_id
1 'polypeptide(L)' 'MNENVSTIEQVPIVEQLRTMEVGSSLDFPIEKTDYLRTLTGSRLFVERANGSRWSVITNLAEKIATVTRVS' A
#
# COMPACT_ATOMS: atom_id res chain seq x y z
N MET A 1 -25.00 3.45 -15.82
CA MET A 1 -24.46 3.58 -14.80
C MET A 1 -23.09 3.34 -14.81
N ASN A 2 -22.34 3.92 -14.14
CA ASN A 2 -21.05 3.83 -14.21
C ASN A 2 -20.46 3.42 -13.00
N GLU A 3 -21.17 2.94 -12.11
CA GLU A 3 -20.61 2.47 -10.93
C GLU A 3 -19.71 1.35 -11.24
N ASN A 4 -19.88 0.70 -12.33
CA ASN A 4 -19.00 -0.39 -12.64
C ASN A 4 -17.60 0.06 -12.83
N VAL A 5 -17.45 1.23 -13.42
CA VAL A 5 -16.13 1.75 -13.64
C VAL A 5 -15.46 2.03 -12.33
N SER A 6 -16.18 2.61 -11.39
CA SER A 6 -15.59 2.87 -10.09
C SER A 6 -15.17 1.61 -9.41
N THR A 7 -15.98 0.57 -9.51
CA THR A 7 -15.65 -0.67 -8.87
C THR A 7 -14.38 -1.26 -9.44
N ILE A 8 -14.21 -1.17 -10.75
CA ILE A 8 -13.02 -1.72 -11.36
C ILE A 8 -11.79 -1.01 -10.90
N GLU A 9 -11.90 0.30 -10.70
CA GLU A 9 -10.73 1.05 -10.32
C GLU A 9 -10.41 0.96 -8.87
N GLN A 10 -11.27 0.38 -8.06
CA GLN A 10 -11.04 0.39 -6.64
C GLN A 10 -10.48 -0.93 -6.18
N VAL A 11 -9.31 -1.26 -6.68
CA VAL A 11 -8.60 -2.41 -6.17
C VAL A 11 -8.24 -2.11 -4.71
N PRO A 12 -8.54 -3.00 -3.79
CA PRO A 12 -8.21 -2.77 -2.38
C PRO A 12 -6.72 -2.52 -2.20
N ILE A 13 -6.40 -1.61 -1.29
CA ILE A 13 -5.01 -1.27 -1.06
C ILE A 13 -4.20 -2.50 -0.65
N VAL A 14 -4.78 -3.39 0.14
CA VAL A 14 -4.06 -4.58 0.57
C VAL A 14 -3.65 -5.43 -0.64
N GLU A 15 -4.49 -5.51 -1.67
CA GLU A 15 -4.13 -6.24 -2.86
C GLU A 15 -3.06 -5.52 -3.66
N GLN A 16 -3.12 -4.19 -3.69
CA GLN A 16 -2.09 -3.43 -4.37
C GLN A 16 -0.74 -3.67 -3.74
N LEU A 17 -0.68 -3.71 -2.41
CA LEU A 17 0.58 -3.95 -1.72
C LEU A 17 1.06 -5.38 -1.93
N ARG A 18 0.12 -6.34 -1.92
CA ARG A 18 0.48 -7.74 -2.05
C ARG A 18 1.09 -8.03 -3.43
N THR A 19 0.63 -7.32 -4.46
CA THR A 19 1.08 -7.60 -5.81
C THR A 19 2.21 -6.67 -6.27
N MET A 20 2.71 -5.79 -5.40
CA MET A 20 3.82 -4.91 -5.77
C MET A 20 5.06 -5.72 -6.07
N GLU A 21 5.81 -5.29 -7.05
CA GLU A 21 7.10 -5.89 -7.34
C GLU A 21 8.15 -5.33 -6.40
N VAL A 22 9.13 -6.12 -6.08
CA VAL A 22 10.23 -5.68 -5.22
C VAL A 22 10.92 -4.51 -5.89
N GLY A 23 11.12 -3.44 -5.13
CA GLY A 23 11.74 -2.22 -5.64
C GLY A 23 10.76 -1.19 -6.16
N SER A 24 9.48 -1.55 -6.30
CA SER A 24 8.48 -0.58 -6.78
C SER A 24 7.90 0.22 -5.63
N SER A 25 7.30 1.36 -5.95
CA SER A 25 6.70 2.24 -4.95
C SER A 25 5.34 2.70 -5.42
N LEU A 26 4.45 2.95 -4.46
CA LEU A 26 3.14 3.51 -4.71
C LEU A 26 2.91 4.67 -3.76
N ASP A 27 2.29 5.75 -4.25
CA ASP A 27 1.98 6.91 -3.44
C ASP A 27 0.51 6.91 -3.08
N PHE A 28 0.22 7.27 -1.85
CA PHE A 28 -1.15 7.36 -1.34
C PHE A 28 -1.31 8.69 -0.61
N PRO A 29 -2.54 9.16 -0.42
CA PRO A 29 -2.74 10.36 0.39
C PRO A 29 -2.22 10.14 1.81
N ILE A 30 -1.71 11.22 2.42
CA ILE A 30 -1.07 11.08 3.72
C ILE A 30 -2.05 10.61 4.79
N GLU A 31 -3.34 10.83 4.62
CA GLU A 31 -4.34 10.35 5.57
C GLU A 31 -4.36 8.84 5.67
N LYS A 32 -3.82 8.14 4.68
CA LYS A 32 -3.79 6.68 4.70
C LYS A 32 -2.61 6.12 5.46
N THR A 33 -1.75 6.96 6.04
CA THR A 33 -0.52 6.51 6.66
C THR A 33 -0.75 5.43 7.71
N ASP A 34 -1.68 5.67 8.65
CA ASP A 34 -1.91 4.70 9.72
C ASP A 34 -2.46 3.40 9.14
N TYR A 35 -3.35 3.50 8.17
CA TYR A 35 -3.90 2.31 7.54
C TYR A 35 -2.80 1.52 6.83
N LEU A 36 -1.92 2.22 6.10
CA LEU A 36 -0.82 1.56 5.41
C LEU A 36 0.12 0.87 6.39
N ARG A 37 0.40 1.51 7.52
CA ARG A 37 1.26 0.89 8.53
C ARG A 37 0.61 -0.33 9.14
N THR A 38 -0.70 -0.27 9.35
CA THR A 38 -1.43 -1.43 9.84
C THR A 38 -1.38 -2.57 8.84
N LEU A 39 -1.58 -2.28 7.56
CA LEU A 39 -1.53 -3.31 6.55
C LEU A 39 -0.16 -3.96 6.48
N THR A 40 0.88 -3.15 6.40
CA THR A 40 2.23 -3.69 6.23
C THR A 40 2.77 -4.29 7.52
N GLY A 41 2.21 -3.94 8.65
CA GLY A 41 2.68 -4.45 9.92
C GLY A 41 1.95 -5.69 10.39
N SER A 42 0.62 -5.74 10.28
CA SER A 42 -0.13 -6.85 10.84
C SER A 42 -1.04 -7.55 9.84
N ARG A 43 -1.64 -6.84 8.89
CA ARG A 43 -2.58 -7.50 7.98
C ARG A 43 -1.87 -8.39 6.98
N LEU A 44 -0.65 -8.05 6.62
CA LEU A 44 0.12 -8.83 5.67
C LEU A 44 1.15 -9.72 6.36
N PHE A 45 0.79 -10.23 7.53
CA PHE A 45 1.77 -10.95 8.32
C PHE A 45 2.17 -12.28 7.67
N VAL A 46 1.30 -12.89 6.89
CA VAL A 46 1.66 -14.13 6.19
C VAL A 46 2.73 -13.82 5.15
N GLU A 47 2.55 -12.75 4.39
CA GLU A 47 3.54 -12.35 3.41
C GLU A 47 4.85 -11.97 4.08
N ARG A 48 4.78 -11.30 5.24
CA ARG A 48 5.99 -10.97 5.98
C ARG A 48 6.70 -12.21 6.49
N ALA A 49 5.94 -13.20 6.89
CA ALA A 49 6.54 -14.47 7.34
C ALA A 49 7.27 -15.15 6.19
N ASN A 50 6.87 -14.88 4.95
CA ASN A 50 7.53 -15.42 3.78
C ASN A 50 8.66 -14.54 3.28
N GLY A 51 9.01 -13.48 4.02
CA GLY A 51 10.14 -12.64 3.67
C GLY A 51 9.78 -11.32 3.03
N SER A 52 8.50 -11.08 2.75
CA SER A 52 8.11 -9.81 2.12
C SER A 52 8.17 -8.67 3.11
N ARG A 53 8.63 -7.52 2.65
CA ARG A 53 8.74 -6.34 3.50
C ARG A 53 8.35 -5.12 2.70
N TRP A 54 7.75 -4.15 3.40
CA TRP A 54 7.35 -2.87 2.80
C TRP A 54 7.85 -1.75 3.70
N SER A 55 8.16 -0.60 3.10
CA SER A 55 8.55 0.60 3.84
C SER A 55 7.49 1.66 3.59
N VAL A 56 7.06 2.35 4.63
CA VAL A 56 6.09 3.43 4.51
C VAL A 56 6.77 4.71 4.94
N ILE A 57 6.91 5.65 4.02
CA ILE A 57 7.58 6.92 4.28
C ILE A 57 6.61 8.04 3.96
N THR A 58 6.53 9.03 4.84
CA THR A 58 5.62 10.15 4.63
C THR A 58 6.38 11.38 4.21
N ASN A 59 5.76 12.17 3.33
CA ASN A 59 6.28 13.47 2.94
C ASN A 59 5.21 14.48 3.31
N LEU A 60 5.43 15.20 4.41
CA LEU A 60 4.43 16.12 4.92
C LEU A 60 4.23 17.32 3.99
N ALA A 61 5.29 17.75 3.34
CA ALA A 61 5.18 18.90 2.45
C ALA A 61 4.28 18.59 1.25
N GLU A 62 4.34 17.38 0.74
CA GLU A 62 3.52 16.98 -0.40
C GLU A 62 2.27 16.26 0.00
N LYS A 63 2.11 15.96 1.29
CA LYS A 63 0.95 15.27 1.85
C LYS A 63 0.78 13.89 1.20
N ILE A 64 1.87 13.19 1.08
CA ILE A 64 1.91 11.87 0.44
C ILE A 64 2.52 10.85 1.38
N ALA A 65 1.99 9.65 1.37
CA ALA A 65 2.61 8.49 2.03
C ALA A 65 3.04 7.53 0.93
N THR A 66 4.32 7.21 0.87
CA THR A 66 4.87 6.35 -0.17
C THR A 66 5.19 4.99 0.42
N VAL A 67 4.67 3.94 -0.20
CA VAL A 67 4.96 2.56 0.18
C VAL A 67 5.90 1.98 -0.86
N THR A 68 7.02 1.41 -0.38
CA THR A 68 7.98 0.76 -1.26
C THR A 68 8.08 -0.70 -0.87
N ARG A 69 8.06 -1.59 -1.85
CA ARG A 69 8.26 -3.01 -1.60
C ARG A 69 9.76 -3.25 -1.49
N VAL A 70 10.22 -3.61 -0.31
CA VAL A 70 11.65 -3.71 -0.04
C VAL A 70 12.18 -5.11 -0.36
N SER A 71 11.39 -6.12 -0.09
CA SER A 71 11.83 -7.49 -0.40
C SER A 71 10.66 -8.44 -0.60
#